data_7ad38064c7fb495b6bf66610cf7aedd4
#
_entry.id   7ad38064c7fb495b6bf66610cf7aedd4
#
_cell.length_a   1.000
_cell.length_b   1.000
_cell.length_c   1.000
_cell.angle_alpha   90.00
_cell.angle_beta   90.00
_cell.angle_gamma   90.00
#
_symmetry.space_group_name_H-M   'P 1'
#
loop_
_entity.id
_entity.type
_entity.pdbx_description
1 polymer ?
#
loop_
_entity_poly.entity_id
_entity_poly.type
_entity_poly.pdbx_seq_one_letter_code
_entity_poly.pdbx_strand_id
1 'polypeptide(L)'
;MIVRYVRPLTENQQHTLTEIMTHDVIPRARVRAHSILLSSQGLKIKEIAKVYQVDRDTVSTWIKKWEKAEVASLYDKPRSGRPPTLTPEEKDLARQYIAEEPRCLKQVIERLHQKTAKRLSLSSLKRLAKKARLRWKRVRRSLKHLRDPQAFAKCQRELEALQKQEDNGKIGLYYFDESGFSLEPCIPYAWQETGSVIEVPSIKGGRLNVLGFMNRKNDLHAYIFAQTINTEVVIACLNAFCKTIKKKTIVVMDNSSVHKSEEFADHMPKWKKKGLIIKYLLPYSPELNLIEILWRHIKYLWLPFSAYECMKALRKALENILKGFGSKYQITFA
;
A
#
# COMPACT_ATOMS: atom_id res chain seq x y z
N MET A 1 -56.74 -18.67 -33.45
CA MET A 1 -55.63 -17.98 -32.73
C MET A 1 -55.37 -18.82 -31.51
N ILE A 2 -54.17 -19.50 -31.41
CA ILE A 2 -53.84 -20.40 -30.30
C ILE A 2 -53.56 -19.51 -29.07
N VAL A 3 -54.38 -19.68 -28.04
CA VAL A 3 -54.19 -19.01 -26.75
C VAL A 3 -53.03 -19.71 -26.04
N ARG A 4 -51.92 -19.01 -25.83
CA ARG A 4 -50.73 -19.56 -25.18
C ARG A 4 -50.71 -19.19 -23.70
N TYR A 5 -50.60 -20.17 -22.86
CA TYR A 5 -50.37 -20.04 -21.41
C TYR A 5 -49.00 -20.60 -21.09
N VAL A 6 -48.47 -20.22 -19.94
CA VAL A 6 -47.28 -20.89 -19.37
C VAL A 6 -47.66 -22.34 -19.01
N ARG A 7 -46.74 -23.28 -19.15
CA ARG A 7 -46.94 -24.66 -18.68
C ARG A 7 -47.21 -24.67 -17.18
N PRO A 8 -47.95 -25.70 -16.68
CA PRO A 8 -48.18 -25.85 -15.25
C PRO A 8 -46.87 -25.70 -14.47
N LEU A 9 -46.85 -24.84 -13.45
CA LEU A 9 -45.71 -24.59 -12.61
C LEU A 9 -45.68 -25.59 -11.45
N THR A 10 -44.49 -26.04 -11.07
CA THR A 10 -44.31 -26.82 -9.84
C THR A 10 -44.44 -25.90 -8.61
N GLU A 11 -44.70 -26.48 -7.42
CA GLU A 11 -44.78 -25.72 -6.17
C GLU A 11 -43.51 -24.89 -5.91
N ASN A 12 -42.33 -25.48 -6.15
CA ASN A 12 -41.05 -24.79 -6.02
C ASN A 12 -40.92 -23.62 -7.00
N GLN A 13 -41.40 -23.77 -8.24
CA GLN A 13 -41.37 -22.67 -9.21
C GLN A 13 -42.33 -21.55 -8.82
N GLN A 14 -43.53 -21.88 -8.32
CA GLN A 14 -44.46 -20.88 -7.80
C GLN A 14 -43.91 -20.12 -6.61
N HIS A 15 -43.31 -20.83 -5.64
CA HIS A 15 -42.67 -20.20 -4.50
C HIS A 15 -41.53 -19.26 -4.94
N THR A 16 -40.59 -19.73 -5.79
CA THR A 16 -39.49 -18.94 -6.30
C THR A 16 -39.94 -17.68 -7.06
N LEU A 17 -40.98 -17.83 -7.92
CA LEU A 17 -41.55 -16.69 -8.65
C LEU A 17 -42.20 -15.66 -7.71
N THR A 18 -42.87 -16.13 -6.65
CA THR A 18 -43.49 -15.27 -5.65
C THR A 18 -42.44 -14.48 -4.87
N GLU A 19 -41.34 -15.14 -4.45
CA GLU A 19 -40.23 -14.50 -3.80
C GLU A 19 -39.58 -13.42 -4.69
N ILE A 20 -39.30 -13.76 -5.95
CA ILE A 20 -38.73 -12.79 -6.91
C ILE A 20 -39.70 -11.64 -7.15
N MET A 21 -40.99 -11.89 -7.31
CA MET A 21 -41.97 -10.84 -7.48
C MET A 21 -42.02 -9.86 -6.32
N THR A 22 -41.90 -10.36 -5.10
CA THR A 22 -42.04 -9.58 -3.86
C THR A 22 -40.76 -8.87 -3.46
N HIS A 23 -39.61 -9.56 -3.51
CA HIS A 23 -38.36 -9.12 -2.85
C HIS A 23 -37.21 -8.81 -3.79
N ASP A 24 -37.27 -9.16 -5.09
CA ASP A 24 -36.15 -8.90 -5.99
C ASP A 24 -35.88 -7.40 -6.16
N VAL A 25 -34.62 -7.02 -6.16
CA VAL A 25 -34.15 -5.61 -6.32
C VAL A 25 -34.40 -5.10 -7.74
N ILE A 26 -34.49 -6.00 -8.74
CA ILE A 26 -34.61 -5.64 -10.16
C ILE A 26 -36.12 -5.55 -10.57
N PRO A 27 -36.64 -4.34 -10.79
CA PRO A 27 -38.10 -4.19 -11.11
C PRO A 27 -38.55 -5.01 -12.30
N ARG A 28 -37.70 -5.15 -13.33
CA ARG A 28 -38.02 -5.94 -14.52
C ARG A 28 -38.15 -7.43 -14.24
N ALA A 29 -37.33 -7.96 -13.30
CA ALA A 29 -37.43 -9.36 -12.89
C ALA A 29 -38.75 -9.59 -12.15
N ARG A 30 -39.16 -8.68 -11.26
CA ARG A 30 -40.46 -8.74 -10.56
C ARG A 30 -41.65 -8.76 -11.52
N VAL A 31 -41.65 -7.84 -12.49
CA VAL A 31 -42.73 -7.78 -13.51
C VAL A 31 -42.81 -9.07 -14.32
N ARG A 32 -41.68 -9.62 -14.75
CA ARG A 32 -41.65 -10.89 -15.51
C ARG A 32 -42.10 -12.06 -14.66
N ALA A 33 -41.61 -12.16 -13.40
CA ALA A 33 -42.04 -13.21 -12.47
C ALA A 33 -43.58 -13.17 -12.25
N HIS A 34 -44.12 -11.99 -11.95
CA HIS A 34 -45.57 -11.84 -11.78
C HIS A 34 -46.35 -12.16 -13.07
N SER A 35 -45.84 -11.78 -14.24
CA SER A 35 -46.47 -12.12 -15.52
C SER A 35 -46.58 -13.64 -15.76
N ILE A 36 -45.56 -14.39 -15.33
CA ILE A 36 -45.56 -15.87 -15.40
C ILE A 36 -46.57 -16.44 -14.41
N LEU A 37 -46.64 -15.93 -13.18
CA LEU A 37 -47.64 -16.34 -12.18
C LEU A 37 -49.08 -16.06 -12.66
N LEU A 38 -49.37 -14.87 -13.19
CA LEU A 38 -50.66 -14.53 -13.75
C LEU A 38 -51.06 -15.46 -14.91
N SER A 39 -50.12 -15.81 -15.77
CA SER A 39 -50.36 -16.76 -16.86
C SER A 39 -50.64 -18.17 -16.35
N SER A 40 -50.00 -18.62 -15.26
CA SER A 40 -50.26 -19.92 -14.64
C SER A 40 -51.64 -19.98 -13.98
N GLN A 41 -52.18 -18.83 -13.56
CA GLN A 41 -53.53 -18.67 -13.01
C GLN A 41 -54.62 -18.55 -14.08
N GLY A 42 -54.24 -18.65 -15.36
CA GLY A 42 -55.20 -18.66 -16.48
C GLY A 42 -55.48 -17.30 -17.12
N LEU A 43 -54.77 -16.23 -16.77
CA LEU A 43 -54.88 -14.93 -17.43
C LEU A 43 -54.33 -15.00 -18.86
N LYS A 44 -55.10 -14.45 -19.81
CA LYS A 44 -54.69 -14.40 -21.21
C LYS A 44 -53.57 -13.39 -21.42
N ILE A 45 -52.68 -13.65 -22.36
CA ILE A 45 -51.54 -12.75 -22.70
C ILE A 45 -52.00 -11.30 -22.94
N LYS A 46 -53.18 -11.10 -23.56
CA LYS A 46 -53.72 -9.75 -23.78
C LYS A 46 -54.09 -9.02 -22.47
N GLU A 47 -54.55 -9.75 -21.47
CA GLU A 47 -54.95 -9.21 -20.16
C GLU A 47 -53.69 -8.83 -19.36
N ILE A 48 -52.68 -9.70 -19.34
CA ILE A 48 -51.39 -9.44 -18.72
C ILE A 48 -50.70 -8.23 -19.38
N ALA A 49 -50.73 -8.14 -20.70
CA ALA A 49 -50.22 -7.02 -21.46
C ALA A 49 -50.85 -5.67 -21.08
N LYS A 50 -52.18 -5.66 -20.85
CA LYS A 50 -52.92 -4.49 -20.35
C LYS A 50 -52.50 -4.10 -18.93
N VAL A 51 -52.31 -5.06 -18.02
CA VAL A 51 -51.87 -4.81 -16.63
C VAL A 51 -50.52 -4.07 -16.59
N TYR A 52 -49.60 -4.46 -17.45
CA TYR A 52 -48.24 -3.86 -17.46
C TYR A 52 -48.04 -2.79 -18.54
N GLN A 53 -49.07 -2.46 -19.30
CA GLN A 53 -49.01 -1.48 -20.41
C GLN A 53 -47.87 -1.80 -21.39
N VAL A 54 -47.76 -3.08 -21.79
CA VAL A 54 -46.76 -3.58 -22.74
C VAL A 54 -47.45 -4.27 -23.92
N ASP A 55 -46.69 -4.48 -25.00
CA ASP A 55 -47.23 -5.21 -26.13
C ASP A 55 -47.46 -6.69 -25.81
N ARG A 56 -48.47 -7.26 -26.42
CA ARG A 56 -48.81 -8.69 -26.32
C ARG A 56 -47.59 -9.58 -26.64
N ASP A 57 -46.77 -9.20 -27.61
CA ASP A 57 -45.62 -9.96 -28.04
C ASP A 57 -44.48 -9.93 -27.00
N THR A 58 -44.42 -8.88 -26.19
CA THR A 58 -43.51 -8.79 -25.03
C THR A 58 -43.86 -9.87 -24.01
N VAL A 59 -45.12 -10.00 -23.61
CA VAL A 59 -45.56 -11.03 -22.64
C VAL A 59 -45.36 -12.44 -23.24
N SER A 60 -45.72 -12.65 -24.52
CA SER A 60 -45.47 -13.91 -25.21
C SER A 60 -43.97 -14.28 -25.20
N THR A 61 -43.10 -13.29 -25.36
CA THR A 61 -41.64 -13.48 -25.33
C THR A 61 -41.18 -13.86 -23.93
N TRP A 62 -41.76 -13.26 -22.87
CA TRP A 62 -41.40 -13.63 -21.47
C TRP A 62 -41.77 -15.07 -21.17
N ILE A 63 -42.97 -15.52 -21.57
CA ILE A 63 -43.42 -16.90 -21.40
C ILE A 63 -42.49 -17.86 -22.18
N LYS A 64 -42.20 -17.58 -23.45
CA LYS A 64 -41.29 -18.40 -24.28
C LYS A 64 -39.88 -18.52 -23.66
N LYS A 65 -39.36 -17.44 -23.08
CA LYS A 65 -38.03 -17.42 -22.41
C LYS A 65 -38.06 -18.21 -21.11
N TRP A 66 -39.15 -18.10 -20.33
CA TRP A 66 -39.36 -18.88 -19.13
C TRP A 66 -39.35 -20.37 -19.42
N GLU A 67 -40.11 -20.83 -20.45
CA GLU A 67 -40.15 -22.23 -20.87
C GLU A 67 -38.77 -22.79 -21.28
N LYS A 68 -37.84 -21.93 -21.69
CA LYS A 68 -36.48 -22.33 -22.12
C LYS A 68 -35.44 -22.27 -21.03
N ALA A 69 -35.50 -21.32 -20.14
CA ALA A 69 -34.41 -21.01 -19.21
C ALA A 69 -34.87 -20.61 -17.80
N GLU A 70 -36.16 -20.88 -17.49
CA GLU A 70 -36.76 -20.66 -16.17
C GLU A 70 -36.33 -19.34 -15.49
N VAL A 71 -35.86 -19.39 -14.22
CA VAL A 71 -35.45 -18.22 -13.41
C VAL A 71 -34.42 -17.36 -14.10
N ALA A 72 -33.46 -17.96 -14.80
CA ALA A 72 -32.41 -17.20 -15.50
C ALA A 72 -32.96 -16.28 -16.60
N SER A 73 -34.18 -16.58 -17.13
CA SER A 73 -34.82 -15.78 -18.16
C SER A 73 -35.47 -14.49 -17.65
N LEU A 74 -35.70 -14.40 -16.35
CA LEU A 74 -36.30 -13.22 -15.72
C LEU A 74 -35.32 -12.02 -15.71
N TYR A 75 -34.02 -12.30 -15.82
CA TYR A 75 -32.98 -11.30 -15.81
C TYR A 75 -32.49 -10.93 -17.21
N ASP A 76 -32.10 -9.67 -17.38
CA ASP A 76 -31.54 -9.24 -18.64
C ASP A 76 -30.09 -9.75 -18.76
N LYS A 77 -29.77 -10.29 -19.94
CA LYS A 77 -28.40 -10.67 -20.24
C LYS A 77 -27.49 -9.40 -20.30
N PRO A 78 -26.23 -9.51 -19.90
CA PRO A 78 -25.28 -8.41 -20.10
C PRO A 78 -25.28 -7.98 -21.57
N ARG A 79 -25.36 -6.67 -21.78
CA ARG A 79 -25.27 -6.10 -23.13
C ARG A 79 -23.80 -6.05 -23.54
N SER A 80 -23.50 -6.26 -24.82
CA SER A 80 -22.13 -6.21 -25.37
C SER A 80 -21.43 -4.85 -25.15
N GLY A 81 -22.20 -3.79 -24.91
CA GLY A 81 -21.68 -2.45 -24.74
C GLY A 81 -21.05 -1.87 -26.01
N ARG A 82 -20.36 -0.74 -25.87
CA ARG A 82 -19.61 -0.12 -26.96
C ARG A 82 -18.35 -0.96 -27.24
N PRO A 83 -18.04 -1.30 -28.49
CA PRO A 83 -16.80 -1.98 -28.84
C PRO A 83 -15.57 -1.21 -28.33
N PRO A 84 -14.54 -1.90 -27.85
CA PRO A 84 -13.32 -1.24 -27.38
C PRO A 84 -12.59 -0.55 -28.54
N THR A 85 -12.09 0.63 -28.31
CA THR A 85 -11.33 1.40 -29.32
C THR A 85 -10.03 0.74 -29.74
N LEU A 86 -9.37 0.03 -28.79
CA LEU A 86 -8.11 -0.68 -29.02
C LEU A 86 -8.34 -2.18 -29.01
N THR A 87 -7.66 -2.90 -29.91
CA THR A 87 -7.57 -4.36 -29.89
C THR A 87 -6.75 -4.86 -28.69
N PRO A 88 -6.74 -6.16 -28.37
CA PRO A 88 -5.86 -6.69 -27.31
C PRO A 88 -4.38 -6.36 -27.56
N GLU A 89 -3.89 -6.54 -28.77
CA GLU A 89 -2.49 -6.28 -29.17
C GLU A 89 -2.13 -4.79 -29.03
N GLU A 90 -3.05 -3.89 -29.44
CA GLU A 90 -2.87 -2.46 -29.28
C GLU A 90 -2.89 -2.00 -27.81
N LYS A 91 -3.62 -2.72 -26.93
CA LYS A 91 -3.57 -2.48 -25.49
C LYS A 91 -2.23 -2.90 -24.89
N ASP A 92 -1.65 -3.97 -25.37
CA ASP A 92 -0.33 -4.42 -24.92
C ASP A 92 0.78 -3.46 -25.42
N LEU A 93 0.67 -2.99 -26.66
CA LEU A 93 1.53 -1.92 -27.19
C LEU A 93 1.41 -0.63 -26.35
N ALA A 94 0.19 -0.27 -25.94
CA ALA A 94 -0.02 0.89 -25.05
C ALA A 94 0.64 0.70 -23.69
N ARG A 95 0.61 -0.51 -23.12
CA ARG A 95 1.32 -0.84 -21.86
C ARG A 95 2.82 -0.71 -22.00
N GLN A 96 3.37 -1.21 -23.11
CA GLN A 96 4.79 -1.08 -23.42
C GLN A 96 5.20 0.38 -23.50
N TYR A 97 4.48 1.22 -24.25
CA TYR A 97 4.79 2.64 -24.37
C TYR A 97 4.64 3.41 -23.05
N ILE A 98 3.70 3.01 -22.18
CA ILE A 98 3.60 3.56 -20.81
C ILE A 98 4.81 3.17 -19.98
N ALA A 99 5.36 1.95 -20.15
CA ALA A 99 6.56 1.50 -19.42
C ALA A 99 7.82 2.23 -19.89
N GLU A 100 7.93 2.51 -21.18
CA GLU A 100 9.03 3.28 -21.77
C GLU A 100 8.97 4.78 -21.40
N GLU A 101 7.77 5.37 -21.39
CA GLU A 101 7.55 6.79 -21.09
C GLU A 101 6.49 6.98 -19.98
N PRO A 102 6.82 6.63 -18.72
CA PRO A 102 5.82 6.56 -17.64
C PRO A 102 5.36 7.92 -17.13
N ARG A 103 6.06 9.01 -17.49
CA ARG A 103 5.77 10.36 -16.98
C ARG A 103 4.89 11.17 -17.91
N CYS A 104 4.89 10.89 -19.21
CA CYS A 104 4.22 11.72 -20.22
C CYS A 104 3.22 10.91 -21.06
N LEU A 105 2.02 10.66 -20.50
CA LEU A 105 0.97 9.93 -21.22
C LEU A 105 0.49 10.62 -22.51
N LYS A 106 0.74 11.93 -22.70
CA LYS A 106 0.45 12.62 -23.97
C LYS A 106 1.33 12.09 -25.09
N GLN A 107 2.64 11.94 -24.86
CA GLN A 107 3.56 11.35 -25.84
C GLN A 107 3.19 9.91 -26.16
N VAL A 108 2.76 9.14 -25.17
CA VAL A 108 2.24 7.76 -25.39
C VAL A 108 1.02 7.77 -26.33
N ILE A 109 0.09 8.73 -26.16
CA ILE A 109 -1.08 8.88 -27.05
C ILE A 109 -0.63 9.20 -28.48
N GLU A 110 0.32 10.11 -28.66
CA GLU A 110 0.85 10.50 -29.97
C GLU A 110 1.52 9.31 -30.66
N ARG A 111 2.38 8.58 -29.95
CA ARG A 111 3.03 7.35 -30.49
C ARG A 111 2.01 6.28 -30.87
N LEU A 112 0.98 6.08 -30.03
CA LEU A 112 -0.10 5.15 -30.34
C LEU A 112 -0.90 5.60 -31.57
N HIS A 113 -1.19 6.90 -31.68
CA HIS A 113 -1.88 7.43 -32.85
C HIS A 113 -1.09 7.22 -34.14
N GLN A 114 0.20 7.51 -34.12
CA GLN A 114 1.09 7.26 -35.27
C GLN A 114 1.10 5.78 -35.70
N LYS A 115 1.07 4.85 -34.73
CA LYS A 115 1.15 3.41 -35.01
C LYS A 115 -0.20 2.79 -35.40
N THR A 116 -1.31 3.28 -34.83
CA THR A 116 -2.64 2.64 -34.96
C THR A 116 -3.67 3.49 -35.71
N ALA A 117 -3.34 4.74 -36.06
CA ALA A 117 -4.24 5.76 -36.62
C ALA A 117 -5.48 6.05 -35.73
N LYS A 118 -5.53 5.54 -34.49
CA LYS A 118 -6.66 5.69 -33.55
C LYS A 118 -6.39 6.82 -32.57
N ARG A 119 -7.37 7.71 -32.40
CA ARG A 119 -7.32 8.79 -31.40
C ARG A 119 -7.83 8.30 -30.05
N LEU A 120 -7.03 8.44 -29.02
CA LEU A 120 -7.36 8.12 -27.64
C LEU A 120 -7.41 9.39 -26.81
N SER A 121 -8.40 9.47 -25.92
CA SER A 121 -8.38 10.49 -24.86
C SER A 121 -7.43 10.09 -23.74
N LEU A 122 -6.89 11.08 -23.03
CA LEU A 122 -6.05 10.88 -21.86
C LEU A 122 -6.79 10.05 -20.79
N SER A 123 -8.10 10.28 -20.64
CA SER A 123 -8.94 9.53 -19.69
C SER A 123 -9.05 8.04 -20.06
N SER A 124 -9.11 7.74 -21.38
CA SER A 124 -9.14 6.34 -21.86
C SER A 124 -7.82 5.64 -21.59
N LEU A 125 -6.68 6.32 -21.84
CA LEU A 125 -5.36 5.75 -21.55
C LEU A 125 -5.14 5.57 -20.04
N LYS A 126 -5.57 6.53 -19.20
CA LYS A 126 -5.54 6.39 -17.72
C LYS A 126 -6.37 5.21 -17.23
N ARG A 127 -7.58 4.96 -17.82
CA ARG A 127 -8.39 3.78 -17.48
C ARG A 127 -7.69 2.48 -17.86
N LEU A 128 -7.05 2.45 -19.03
CA LEU A 128 -6.26 1.29 -19.47
C LEU A 128 -5.11 1.03 -18.50
N ALA A 129 -4.33 2.06 -18.13
CA ALA A 129 -3.27 1.95 -17.14
C ALA A 129 -3.78 1.39 -15.80
N LYS A 130 -4.92 1.90 -15.28
CA LYS A 130 -5.53 1.38 -14.05
C LYS A 130 -5.95 -0.08 -14.15
N LYS A 131 -6.56 -0.50 -15.29
CA LYS A 131 -6.90 -1.91 -15.55
C LYS A 131 -5.66 -2.80 -15.61
N ALA A 132 -4.54 -2.29 -16.10
CA ALA A 132 -3.24 -2.96 -16.09
C ALA A 132 -2.53 -2.90 -14.72
N ARG A 133 -3.23 -2.54 -13.64
CA ARG A 133 -2.72 -2.39 -12.27
C ARG A 133 -1.60 -1.35 -12.12
N LEU A 134 -1.43 -0.46 -13.12
CA LEU A 134 -0.51 0.66 -13.01
C LEU A 134 -1.10 1.75 -12.12
N ARG A 135 -0.27 2.36 -11.30
CA ARG A 135 -0.64 3.44 -10.38
C ARG A 135 0.32 4.61 -10.52
N TRP A 136 -0.19 5.82 -10.50
CA TRP A 136 0.65 7.01 -10.40
C TRP A 136 1.22 7.09 -8.99
N LYS A 137 2.55 6.90 -8.86
CA LYS A 137 3.27 6.88 -7.58
C LYS A 137 4.50 7.77 -7.66
N ARG A 138 4.94 8.29 -6.52
CA ARG A 138 6.20 9.03 -6.42
C ARG A 138 7.36 8.11 -6.78
N VAL A 139 8.21 8.58 -7.70
CA VAL A 139 9.48 7.91 -8.05
C VAL A 139 10.47 8.11 -6.89
N ARG A 140 11.23 7.09 -6.56
CA ARG A 140 12.23 7.12 -5.48
C ARG A 140 13.62 7.07 -6.07
N ARG A 141 14.53 7.87 -5.51
CA ARG A 141 15.97 7.67 -5.75
C ARG A 141 16.37 6.36 -5.09
N SER A 142 17.17 5.55 -5.78
CA SER A 142 17.64 4.27 -5.26
C SER A 142 19.01 3.97 -5.85
N LEU A 143 19.91 3.50 -5.00
CA LEU A 143 21.24 3.00 -5.38
C LEU A 143 21.28 1.47 -5.38
N LYS A 144 20.12 0.81 -5.31
CA LYS A 144 20.02 -0.66 -5.26
C LYS A 144 20.66 -1.37 -6.46
N HIS A 145 20.72 -0.70 -7.61
CA HIS A 145 21.37 -1.23 -8.82
C HIS A 145 22.89 -1.36 -8.68
N LEU A 146 23.50 -0.68 -7.69
CA LEU A 146 24.95 -0.76 -7.43
C LEU A 146 25.33 -1.89 -6.46
N ARG A 147 24.36 -2.58 -5.87
CA ARG A 147 24.64 -3.65 -4.91
C ARG A 147 24.76 -5.00 -5.59
N ASP A 148 25.61 -5.87 -5.05
CA ASP A 148 25.70 -7.27 -5.45
C ASP A 148 24.50 -8.06 -4.90
N PRO A 149 23.65 -8.66 -5.75
CA PRO A 149 22.49 -9.44 -5.31
C PRO A 149 22.85 -10.68 -4.48
N GLN A 150 23.99 -11.34 -4.77
CA GLN A 150 24.40 -12.54 -4.06
C GLN A 150 24.90 -12.19 -2.65
N ALA A 151 25.72 -11.16 -2.54
CA ALA A 151 26.17 -10.64 -1.26
C ALA A 151 24.99 -10.13 -0.40
N PHE A 152 24.00 -9.50 -1.02
CA PHE A 152 22.78 -9.06 -0.33
C PHE A 152 22.00 -10.27 0.24
N ALA A 153 21.74 -11.30 -0.55
CA ALA A 153 21.05 -12.50 -0.11
C ALA A 153 21.82 -13.24 1.01
N LYS A 154 23.17 -13.21 0.97
CA LYS A 154 24.01 -13.75 2.03
C LYS A 154 23.83 -12.94 3.32
N CYS A 155 23.94 -11.61 3.25
CA CYS A 155 23.78 -10.72 4.41
C CYS A 155 22.39 -10.88 5.04
N GLN A 156 21.34 -10.99 4.22
CA GLN A 156 19.98 -11.22 4.70
C GLN A 156 19.87 -12.53 5.49
N ARG A 157 20.39 -13.64 4.97
CA ARG A 157 20.41 -14.93 5.67
C ARG A 157 21.19 -14.88 6.98
N GLU A 158 22.31 -14.16 7.00
CA GLU A 158 23.09 -13.96 8.22
C GLU A 158 22.29 -13.18 9.28
N LEU A 159 21.56 -12.12 8.89
CA LEU A 159 20.68 -11.37 9.79
C LEU A 159 19.52 -12.24 10.31
N GLU A 160 18.88 -13.03 9.47
CA GLU A 160 17.82 -13.97 9.86
C GLU A 160 18.34 -15.00 10.89
N ALA A 161 19.58 -15.50 10.71
CA ALA A 161 20.20 -16.40 11.68
C ALA A 161 20.48 -15.70 13.03
N LEU A 162 20.88 -14.41 13.02
CA LEU A 162 21.05 -13.61 14.23
C LEU A 162 19.71 -13.33 14.91
N GLN A 163 18.67 -13.05 14.17
CA GLN A 163 17.31 -12.84 14.70
C GLN A 163 16.79 -14.10 15.40
N LYS A 164 17.02 -15.28 14.82
CA LYS A 164 16.69 -16.57 15.49
C LYS A 164 17.46 -16.77 16.80
N GLN A 165 18.72 -16.34 16.87
CA GLN A 165 19.49 -16.40 18.12
C GLN A 165 18.98 -15.39 19.16
N GLU A 166 18.55 -14.21 18.74
CA GLU A 166 17.89 -13.22 19.59
C GLU A 166 16.56 -13.75 20.14
N ASP A 167 15.72 -14.35 19.30
CA ASP A 167 14.42 -14.93 19.68
C ASP A 167 14.60 -16.04 20.72
N ASN A 168 15.68 -16.85 20.59
CA ASN A 168 16.07 -17.86 21.56
C ASN A 168 16.77 -17.28 22.81
N GLY A 169 16.86 -15.97 22.94
CA GLY A 169 17.47 -15.32 24.10
C GLY A 169 18.99 -15.39 24.20
N LYS A 170 19.68 -16.05 23.25
CA LYS A 170 21.14 -16.29 23.26
C LYS A 170 21.97 -15.02 23.10
N ILE A 171 21.47 -14.05 22.38
CA ILE A 171 22.14 -12.76 22.10
C ILE A 171 21.19 -11.59 22.29
N GLY A 172 21.75 -10.37 22.43
CA GLY A 172 21.07 -9.11 22.12
C GLY A 172 21.33 -8.75 20.66
N LEU A 173 20.35 -8.26 19.94
CA LEU A 173 20.48 -7.79 18.57
C LEU A 173 19.94 -6.38 18.48
N TYR A 174 20.81 -5.40 18.22
CA TYR A 174 20.47 -4.00 18.10
C TYR A 174 20.85 -3.48 16.73
N TYR A 175 20.04 -2.58 16.22
CA TYR A 175 20.27 -1.86 14.97
C TYR A 175 20.65 -0.43 15.32
N PHE A 176 21.75 0.03 14.79
CA PHE A 176 22.33 1.35 15.04
C PHE A 176 22.28 2.19 13.79
N ASP A 177 21.96 3.46 13.95
CA ASP A 177 22.02 4.45 12.88
C ASP A 177 21.90 5.88 13.44
N GLU A 178 22.15 6.86 12.59
CA GLU A 178 22.03 8.28 12.86
C GLU A 178 20.93 8.90 12.03
N SER A 179 20.19 9.82 12.60
CA SER A 179 19.18 10.58 11.86
C SER A 179 19.17 12.04 12.23
N GLY A 180 19.14 12.90 11.21
CA GLY A 180 19.02 14.34 11.40
C GLY A 180 17.57 14.79 11.36
N PHE A 181 17.26 15.77 12.20
CA PHE A 181 15.96 16.42 12.31
C PHE A 181 16.15 17.94 12.23
N SER A 182 15.45 18.60 11.33
CA SER A 182 15.49 20.04 11.10
C SER A 182 14.11 20.66 11.26
N LEU A 183 14.04 21.99 11.23
CA LEU A 183 12.77 22.72 11.20
C LEU A 183 12.11 22.70 9.82
N GLU A 184 12.72 22.06 8.83
CA GLU A 184 12.08 21.77 7.54
C GLU A 184 11.25 20.48 7.67
N PRO A 185 9.90 20.56 7.60
CA PRO A 185 9.05 19.40 7.81
C PRO A 185 9.17 18.38 6.69
N CYS A 186 9.23 17.10 7.07
CA CYS A 186 9.14 15.98 6.14
C CYS A 186 7.71 15.47 5.95
N ILE A 187 6.69 16.33 6.12
CA ILE A 187 5.28 15.92 6.18
C ILE A 187 4.66 16.03 4.79
N PRO A 188 4.32 14.91 4.11
CA PRO A 188 3.72 14.98 2.78
C PRO A 188 2.19 15.16 2.81
N TYR A 189 1.47 14.66 3.84
CA TYR A 189 0.00 14.63 3.88
C TYR A 189 -0.54 14.75 5.31
N ALA A 190 -1.68 15.45 5.45
CA ALA A 190 -2.47 15.51 6.66
C ALA A 190 -3.98 15.53 6.29
N TRP A 191 -4.83 15.07 7.19
CA TRP A 191 -6.27 15.25 7.05
C TRP A 191 -6.62 16.70 7.33
N GLN A 192 -7.39 17.33 6.42
CA GLN A 192 -7.81 18.73 6.51
C GLN A 192 -9.16 18.89 5.80
N GLU A 193 -9.89 19.92 6.15
CA GLU A 193 -11.17 20.24 5.54
C GLU A 193 -11.01 20.57 4.07
N THR A 194 -12.03 20.25 3.26
CA THR A 194 -12.03 20.56 1.82
C THR A 194 -11.96 22.07 1.62
N GLY A 195 -10.94 22.52 0.90
CA GLY A 195 -10.70 23.94 0.62
C GLY A 195 -9.83 24.66 1.66
N SER A 196 -9.42 23.99 2.75
CA SER A 196 -8.42 24.50 3.68
C SER A 196 -7.02 23.98 3.37
N VAL A 197 -6.00 24.68 3.88
CA VAL A 197 -4.59 24.28 3.76
C VAL A 197 -3.96 24.43 5.14
N ILE A 198 -3.39 23.36 5.69
CA ILE A 198 -2.58 23.40 6.89
C ILE A 198 -1.18 23.87 6.50
N GLU A 199 -0.82 25.05 6.96
CA GLU A 199 0.52 25.60 6.81
C GLU A 199 1.39 25.23 8.00
N VAL A 200 2.56 24.64 7.73
CA VAL A 200 3.53 24.27 8.76
C VAL A 200 4.77 25.17 8.58
N PRO A 201 5.27 25.81 9.64
CA PRO A 201 6.47 26.61 9.56
C PRO A 201 7.61 25.81 8.93
N SER A 202 8.35 26.44 8.03
CA SER A 202 9.52 25.86 7.37
C SER A 202 10.66 26.85 7.46
N ILE A 203 11.50 26.70 8.49
CA ILE A 203 12.62 27.60 8.79
C ILE A 203 13.91 26.90 8.40
N LYS A 204 14.72 27.55 7.57
CA LYS A 204 16.08 27.10 7.29
C LYS A 204 16.96 27.35 8.51
N GLY A 205 17.73 26.35 8.91
CA GLY A 205 18.72 26.46 9.97
C GLY A 205 18.46 25.53 11.15
N GLY A 206 19.54 25.21 11.83
CA GLY A 206 19.52 24.28 12.97
C GLY A 206 19.18 22.82 12.59
N ARG A 207 19.95 21.91 13.16
CA ARG A 207 19.73 20.49 13.02
C ARG A 207 20.01 19.79 14.33
N LEU A 208 19.14 18.90 14.74
CA LEU A 208 19.41 17.93 15.80
C LEU A 208 19.77 16.61 15.16
N ASN A 209 20.83 15.99 15.62
CA ASN A 209 21.22 14.66 15.20
C ASN A 209 20.90 13.69 16.34
N VAL A 210 20.31 12.57 16.02
CA VAL A 210 19.96 11.51 16.98
C VAL A 210 20.71 10.26 16.59
N LEU A 211 21.48 9.72 17.52
CA LEU A 211 22.08 8.39 17.44
C LEU A 211 21.20 7.42 18.21
N GLY A 212 20.92 6.25 17.64
CA GLY A 212 20.06 5.29 18.29
C GLY A 212 20.54 3.84 18.16
N PHE A 213 20.28 3.06 19.21
CA PHE A 213 20.41 1.60 19.25
C PHE A 213 19.03 1.04 19.54
N MET A 214 18.43 0.38 18.59
CA MET A 214 17.08 -0.16 18.70
C MET A 214 17.05 -1.66 18.47
N ASN A 215 16.28 -2.39 19.26
CA ASN A 215 16.00 -3.82 19.03
C ASN A 215 14.57 -4.05 18.54
N ARG A 216 14.24 -5.30 18.15
CA ARG A 216 12.89 -5.69 17.70
C ARG A 216 11.85 -5.73 18.82
N LYS A 217 12.28 -5.63 20.09
CA LYS A 217 11.39 -5.59 21.27
C LYS A 217 11.01 -4.17 21.68
N ASN A 218 11.29 -3.18 20.82
CA ASN A 218 11.08 -1.76 21.07
C ASN A 218 11.89 -1.21 22.27
N ASP A 219 13.07 -1.78 22.53
CA ASP A 219 14.03 -1.20 23.47
C ASP A 219 14.96 -0.26 22.69
N LEU A 220 15.15 0.96 23.19
CA LEU A 220 15.85 2.02 22.51
C LEU A 220 16.80 2.75 23.46
N HIS A 221 18.06 2.81 23.07
CA HIS A 221 19.03 3.74 23.64
C HIS A 221 19.31 4.83 22.63
N ALA A 222 19.01 6.07 22.95
CA ALA A 222 19.14 7.18 21.99
C ALA A 222 19.80 8.40 22.64
N TYR A 223 20.57 9.14 21.83
CA TYR A 223 21.31 10.34 22.22
C TYR A 223 21.06 11.46 21.23
N ILE A 224 20.76 12.68 21.73
CA ILE A 224 20.45 13.85 20.90
C ILE A 224 21.61 14.83 20.96
N PHE A 225 22.12 15.22 19.79
CA PHE A 225 23.22 16.18 19.62
C PHE A 225 22.76 17.38 18.79
N ALA A 226 23.23 18.59 19.18
CA ALA A 226 23.02 19.80 18.39
C ALA A 226 24.16 20.04 17.38
N GLN A 227 25.25 19.31 17.51
CA GLN A 227 26.44 19.40 16.68
C GLN A 227 26.53 18.25 15.66
N THR A 228 27.46 18.39 14.72
CA THR A 228 27.79 17.33 13.76
C THR A 228 28.30 16.10 14.49
N ILE A 229 27.90 14.92 14.05
CA ILE A 229 28.38 13.65 14.56
C ILE A 229 29.69 13.30 13.83
N ASN A 230 30.72 13.05 14.63
CA ASN A 230 32.02 12.55 14.19
C ASN A 230 32.28 11.17 14.80
N THR A 231 33.41 10.56 14.44
CA THR A 231 33.80 9.23 14.95
C THR A 231 33.88 9.19 16.48
N GLU A 232 34.44 10.22 17.14
CA GLU A 232 34.57 10.30 18.60
C GLU A 232 33.21 10.22 19.30
N VAL A 233 32.19 10.94 18.78
CA VAL A 233 30.82 10.91 19.30
C VAL A 233 30.20 9.52 19.16
N VAL A 234 30.41 8.86 18.03
CA VAL A 234 29.92 7.48 17.82
C VAL A 234 30.61 6.52 18.78
N ILE A 235 31.93 6.61 18.95
CA ILE A 235 32.70 5.81 19.91
C ILE A 235 32.20 6.03 21.34
N ALA A 236 31.95 7.28 21.73
CA ALA A 236 31.44 7.62 23.06
C ALA A 236 30.07 6.99 23.30
N CYS A 237 29.16 7.04 22.31
CA CYS A 237 27.84 6.40 22.38
C CYS A 237 27.94 4.89 22.47
N LEU A 238 28.81 4.24 21.69
CA LEU A 238 29.05 2.79 21.76
C LEU A 238 29.68 2.41 23.12
N ASN A 239 30.60 3.20 23.66
CA ASN A 239 31.14 2.97 24.98
C ASN A 239 30.06 3.08 26.08
N ALA A 240 29.18 4.07 25.99
CA ALA A 240 28.04 4.20 26.91
C ALA A 240 27.07 3.01 26.80
N PHE A 241 26.71 2.65 25.57
CA PHE A 241 25.83 1.49 25.31
C PHE A 241 26.47 0.19 25.79
N CYS A 242 27.76 0.00 25.58
CA CYS A 242 28.52 -1.18 26.02
C CYS A 242 28.48 -1.38 27.55
N LYS A 243 28.23 -0.35 28.35
CA LYS A 243 28.05 -0.46 29.81
C LYS A 243 26.68 -0.98 30.20
N THR A 244 25.69 -0.92 29.31
CA THR A 244 24.29 -1.32 29.57
C THR A 244 24.03 -2.79 29.20
N ILE A 245 24.84 -3.40 28.35
CA ILE A 245 24.62 -4.77 27.90
C ILE A 245 24.89 -5.79 29.00
N LYS A 246 24.02 -6.79 29.12
CA LYS A 246 24.13 -7.85 30.14
C LYS A 246 24.50 -9.22 29.56
N LYS A 247 24.53 -9.34 28.24
CA LYS A 247 24.84 -10.57 27.51
C LYS A 247 25.55 -10.22 26.20
N LYS A 248 26.06 -11.24 25.51
CA LYS A 248 26.64 -11.07 24.18
C LYS A 248 25.64 -10.32 23.30
N THR A 249 26.03 -9.16 22.78
CA THR A 249 25.19 -8.27 22.01
C THR A 249 25.84 -7.96 20.68
N ILE A 250 25.06 -8.04 19.60
CA ILE A 250 25.47 -7.70 18.24
C ILE A 250 24.80 -6.38 17.87
N VAL A 251 25.59 -5.43 17.42
CA VAL A 251 25.11 -4.15 16.87
C VAL A 251 25.29 -4.20 15.37
N VAL A 252 24.17 -4.12 14.67
CA VAL A 252 24.12 -4.03 13.21
C VAL A 252 24.15 -2.56 12.84
N MET A 253 25.05 -2.15 11.96
CA MET A 253 25.18 -0.78 11.49
C MET A 253 25.54 -0.72 10.02
N ASP A 254 25.35 0.44 9.42
CA ASP A 254 25.76 0.69 8.05
C ASP A 254 27.29 0.74 7.88
N ASN A 255 27.72 0.83 6.65
CA ASN A 255 29.11 0.82 6.26
C ASN A 255 29.64 2.25 5.98
N SER A 256 29.22 3.24 6.78
CA SER A 256 29.65 4.63 6.68
C SER A 256 31.15 4.79 6.94
N SER A 257 31.77 5.82 6.37
CA SER A 257 33.18 6.13 6.57
C SER A 257 33.50 6.44 8.04
N VAL A 258 32.59 7.07 8.76
CA VAL A 258 32.69 7.38 10.19
C VAL A 258 32.87 6.10 11.04
N HIS A 259 32.27 4.99 10.60
CA HIS A 259 32.30 3.69 11.30
C HIS A 259 33.50 2.81 10.91
N LYS A 260 34.38 3.31 10.04
CA LYS A 260 35.55 2.58 9.52
C LYS A 260 36.90 3.28 9.75
N SER A 261 36.92 4.36 10.51
CA SER A 261 38.18 5.03 10.83
C SER A 261 39.10 4.11 11.63
N GLU A 262 40.40 4.35 11.58
CA GLU A 262 41.36 3.61 12.36
C GLU A 262 41.06 3.69 13.87
N GLU A 263 40.70 4.87 14.35
CA GLU A 263 40.29 5.10 15.72
C GLU A 263 39.10 4.22 16.14
N PHE A 264 38.09 4.06 15.25
CA PHE A 264 36.94 3.17 15.49
C PHE A 264 37.39 1.70 15.54
N ALA A 265 38.27 1.29 14.63
CA ALA A 265 38.81 -0.06 14.57
C ALA A 265 39.57 -0.45 15.84
N ASP A 266 40.32 0.46 16.42
CA ASP A 266 41.08 0.27 17.67
C ASP A 266 40.20 0.01 18.90
N HIS A 267 38.92 0.41 18.83
CA HIS A 267 37.98 0.17 19.90
C HIS A 267 37.26 -1.19 19.76
N MET A 268 37.17 -1.78 18.56
CA MET A 268 36.47 -3.04 18.33
C MET A 268 36.93 -4.22 19.20
N PRO A 269 38.26 -4.44 19.42
CA PRO A 269 38.73 -5.49 20.33
C PRO A 269 38.29 -5.28 21.78
N LYS A 270 38.23 -4.01 22.23
CA LYS A 270 37.79 -3.64 23.60
C LYS A 270 36.32 -3.94 23.79
N TRP A 271 35.48 -3.61 22.80
CA TRP A 271 34.04 -3.90 22.80
C TRP A 271 33.79 -5.42 22.75
N LYS A 272 34.51 -6.14 21.88
CA LYS A 272 34.41 -7.59 21.77
C LYS A 272 34.71 -8.30 23.08
N LYS A 273 35.72 -7.88 23.82
CA LYS A 273 36.04 -8.39 25.17
C LYS A 273 34.90 -8.19 26.17
N LYS A 274 34.11 -7.12 26.01
CA LYS A 274 32.92 -6.82 26.82
C LYS A 274 31.63 -7.47 26.30
N GLY A 275 31.71 -8.27 25.24
CA GLY A 275 30.56 -8.96 24.65
C GLY A 275 29.81 -8.16 23.59
N LEU A 276 30.26 -6.97 23.19
CA LEU A 276 29.69 -6.17 22.10
C LEU A 276 30.41 -6.48 20.79
N ILE A 277 29.67 -6.88 19.77
CA ILE A 277 30.20 -7.22 18.45
C ILE A 277 29.52 -6.34 17.42
N ILE A 278 30.31 -5.73 16.54
CA ILE A 278 29.83 -4.93 15.43
C ILE A 278 29.62 -5.82 14.19
N LYS A 279 28.46 -5.70 13.57
CA LYS A 279 28.12 -6.33 12.29
C LYS A 279 27.80 -5.25 11.26
N TYR A 280 28.65 -5.10 10.27
CA TYR A 280 28.39 -4.17 9.17
C TYR A 280 27.40 -4.73 8.16
N LEU A 281 26.51 -3.87 7.71
CA LEU A 281 25.63 -4.11 6.58
C LEU A 281 26.35 -3.90 5.26
N LEU A 282 25.81 -4.43 4.20
CA LEU A 282 26.28 -4.14 2.85
C LEU A 282 25.99 -2.68 2.47
N PRO A 283 26.85 -2.04 1.69
CA PRO A 283 26.54 -0.76 1.08
C PRO A 283 25.22 -0.78 0.33
N TYR A 284 24.52 0.35 0.29
CA TYR A 284 23.25 0.52 -0.43
C TYR A 284 22.10 -0.41 0.02
N SER A 285 22.12 -0.86 1.27
CA SER A 285 21.11 -1.80 1.80
C SER A 285 20.43 -1.27 3.09
N PRO A 286 19.87 -0.03 3.09
CA PRO A 286 19.25 0.55 4.28
C PRO A 286 18.03 -0.24 4.76
N GLU A 287 17.36 -0.97 3.86
CA GLU A 287 16.23 -1.82 4.23
C GLU A 287 16.56 -2.96 5.20
N LEU A 288 17.83 -3.32 5.35
CA LEU A 288 18.30 -4.30 6.33
C LEU A 288 18.53 -3.67 7.71
N ASN A 289 18.58 -2.34 7.80
CA ASN A 289 18.74 -1.63 9.08
C ASN A 289 17.37 -1.24 9.64
N LEU A 290 16.84 -2.04 10.58
CA LEU A 290 15.48 -1.85 11.09
C LEU A 290 15.24 -0.51 11.77
N ILE A 291 16.28 0.15 12.30
CA ILE A 291 16.15 1.47 12.94
C ILE A 291 15.72 2.57 11.96
N GLU A 292 15.91 2.38 10.66
CA GLU A 292 15.40 3.28 9.63
C GLU A 292 13.86 3.39 9.66
N ILE A 293 13.20 2.33 10.13
CA ILE A 293 11.74 2.32 10.33
C ILE A 293 11.37 3.31 11.45
N LEU A 294 12.15 3.34 12.54
CA LEU A 294 11.95 4.29 13.64
C LEU A 294 12.09 5.73 13.14
N TRP A 295 13.18 6.05 12.40
CA TRP A 295 13.38 7.39 11.86
C TRP A 295 12.24 7.83 10.95
N ARG A 296 11.72 6.92 10.13
CA ARG A 296 10.58 7.18 9.28
C ARG A 296 9.31 7.46 10.09
N HIS A 297 9.04 6.69 11.16
CA HIS A 297 7.88 6.94 12.03
C HIS A 297 7.99 8.28 12.75
N ILE A 298 9.15 8.61 13.28
CA ILE A 298 9.36 9.91 13.92
C ILE A 298 9.13 11.05 12.91
N LYS A 299 9.76 11.01 11.74
CA LYS A 299 9.70 12.09 10.75
C LYS A 299 8.33 12.28 10.11
N TYR A 300 7.57 11.22 9.91
CA TYR A 300 6.33 11.28 9.12
C TYR A 300 5.05 11.08 9.91
N LEU A 301 5.12 10.56 11.15
CA LEU A 301 3.93 10.21 11.90
C LEU A 301 3.88 10.78 13.32
N TRP A 302 5.02 10.80 14.04
CA TRP A 302 4.99 11.07 15.47
C TRP A 302 5.38 12.50 15.87
N LEU A 303 6.16 13.21 15.04
CA LEU A 303 6.48 14.60 15.30
C LEU A 303 5.21 15.47 15.07
N PRO A 304 4.75 16.21 16.08
CA PRO A 304 3.63 17.12 15.92
C PRO A 304 4.04 18.36 15.10
N PHE A 305 3.09 19.05 14.49
CA PHE A 305 3.36 20.26 13.70
C PHE A 305 4.03 21.37 14.53
N SER A 306 3.65 21.50 15.79
CA SER A 306 4.27 22.45 16.72
C SER A 306 5.76 22.21 16.97
N ALA A 307 6.28 21.00 16.67
CA ALA A 307 7.71 20.73 16.76
C ALA A 307 8.55 21.56 15.77
N TYR A 308 7.94 22.06 14.70
CA TYR A 308 8.64 22.84 13.67
C TYR A 308 8.67 24.34 13.92
N GLU A 309 8.06 24.83 15.01
CA GLU A 309 8.04 26.24 15.37
C GLU A 309 9.43 26.78 15.79
N CYS A 310 10.21 26.00 16.52
CA CYS A 310 11.57 26.37 16.92
C CYS A 310 12.41 25.15 17.36
N MET A 311 13.72 25.30 17.41
CA MET A 311 14.64 24.23 17.82
C MET A 311 14.38 23.68 19.23
N LYS A 312 13.89 24.52 20.16
CA LYS A 312 13.53 24.10 21.52
C LYS A 312 12.30 23.19 21.49
N ALA A 313 11.29 23.53 20.69
CA ALA A 313 10.10 22.70 20.50
C ALA A 313 10.44 21.36 19.84
N LEU A 314 11.28 21.38 18.78
CA LEU A 314 11.77 20.17 18.12
C LEU A 314 12.50 19.24 19.08
N ARG A 315 13.45 19.78 19.87
CA ARG A 315 14.17 19.00 20.87
C ARG A 315 13.22 18.35 21.88
N LYS A 316 12.32 19.13 22.46
CA LYS A 316 11.33 18.65 23.44
C LYS A 316 10.45 17.54 22.86
N ALA A 317 9.98 17.71 21.63
CA ALA A 317 9.17 16.72 20.94
C ALA A 317 9.95 15.41 20.71
N LEU A 318 11.20 15.51 20.23
CA LEU A 318 12.08 14.35 20.06
C LEU A 318 12.35 13.62 21.38
N GLU A 319 12.71 14.35 22.45
CA GLU A 319 12.94 13.77 23.78
C GLU A 319 11.71 13.01 24.28
N ASN A 320 10.50 13.57 24.11
CA ASN A 320 9.25 12.92 24.50
C ASN A 320 8.98 11.64 23.71
N ILE A 321 9.24 11.67 22.39
CA ILE A 321 9.05 10.48 21.52
C ILE A 321 10.05 9.40 21.89
N LEU A 322 11.34 9.73 22.00
CA LEU A 322 12.40 8.78 22.32
C LEU A 322 12.21 8.14 23.71
N LYS A 323 11.83 8.94 24.72
CA LYS A 323 11.50 8.44 26.06
C LYS A 323 10.24 7.57 26.08
N GLY A 324 9.25 7.89 25.24
CA GLY A 324 8.00 7.14 25.13
C GLY A 324 8.07 5.91 24.23
N PHE A 325 9.23 5.65 23.60
CA PHE A 325 9.38 4.48 22.75
C PHE A 325 9.37 3.18 23.57
N GLY A 326 8.73 2.15 23.06
CA GLY A 326 8.47 0.90 23.77
C GLY A 326 7.21 0.91 24.66
N SER A 327 6.63 2.10 24.93
CA SER A 327 5.37 2.23 25.67
C SER A 327 4.29 2.93 24.84
N LYS A 328 4.37 4.26 24.72
CA LYS A 328 3.43 5.08 23.94
C LYS A 328 3.65 4.93 22.43
N TYR A 329 4.89 4.79 22.00
CA TYR A 329 5.29 4.66 20.61
C TYR A 329 5.89 3.28 20.39
N GLN A 330 5.30 2.48 19.52
CA GLN A 330 5.73 1.11 19.26
C GLN A 330 5.78 0.83 17.76
N ILE A 331 6.66 -0.07 17.34
CA ILE A 331 6.78 -0.56 15.98
C ILE A 331 6.57 -2.07 16.01
N THR A 332 5.66 -2.55 15.17
CA THR A 332 5.50 -3.99 14.93
C THR A 332 6.40 -4.38 13.76
N PHE A 333 7.35 -5.27 14.03
CA PHE A 333 8.21 -5.85 13.02
C PHE A 333 7.57 -7.16 12.53
N ALA A 334 7.29 -7.23 11.21
CA ALA A 334 6.74 -8.41 10.56
C ALA A 334 7.83 -9.44 10.25
#